data_8a177693d530cc3f457ba1040a3a12d3
#
_entry.id   8a177693d530cc3f457ba1040a3a12d3
#
_cell.length_a   1.000
_cell.length_b   1.000
_cell.length_c   1.000
_cell.angle_alpha   90.00
_cell.angle_beta   90.00
_cell.angle_gamma   90.00
#
_symmetry.space_group_name_H-M   'P 1'
#
loop_
_entity.id
_entity.type
_entity.pdbx_description
1 polymer ?
#
loop_
_entity_poly.entity_id
_entity_poly.type
_entity_poly.pdbx_seq_one_letter_code
_entity_poly.pdbx_strand_id
1 'polypeptide(L)'
;MTGDFFFGVFLFLLLRWLALFYNLLAFPRLAPRPTPKGPTASLLVPARNEAENLRRTLPTLLRQGALEVLVLDDGSSDGTARVALDLGGDHPGFRLLEGKPPPPGWTGK
;
A
#
# COMPACT_ATOMS: atom_id res chain seq x y z
N MET A 1 -21.77 -35.89 28.79
CA MET A 1 -21.74 -34.39 28.75
C MET A 1 -20.36 -33.79 28.46
N THR A 2 -19.33 -34.19 29.16
CA THR A 2 -17.97 -33.63 28.86
C THR A 2 -17.43 -34.09 27.51
N GLY A 3 -17.67 -35.34 27.10
CA GLY A 3 -17.21 -35.87 25.80
C GLY A 3 -17.84 -35.15 24.60
N ASP A 4 -19.12 -34.86 24.69
CA ASP A 4 -19.84 -34.17 23.61
C ASP A 4 -19.36 -32.75 23.44
N PHE A 5 -19.01 -32.07 24.53
CA PHE A 5 -18.42 -30.75 24.50
C PHE A 5 -17.06 -30.74 23.77
N PHE A 6 -16.16 -31.64 24.19
CA PHE A 6 -14.85 -31.75 23.56
C PHE A 6 -14.92 -32.17 22.09
N PHE A 7 -15.87 -33.04 21.74
CA PHE A 7 -16.11 -33.44 20.38
C PHE A 7 -16.62 -32.26 19.55
N GLY A 8 -17.52 -31.42 20.07
CA GLY A 8 -17.99 -30.22 19.42
C GLY A 8 -16.87 -29.21 19.15
N VAL A 9 -16.02 -28.98 20.16
CA VAL A 9 -14.83 -28.12 20.02
C VAL A 9 -13.88 -28.66 18.98
N PHE A 10 -13.60 -29.98 19.00
CA PHE A 10 -12.73 -30.60 18.01
C PHE A 10 -13.28 -30.44 16.58
N LEU A 11 -14.56 -30.72 16.39
CA LEU A 11 -15.21 -30.57 15.07
C LEU A 11 -15.17 -29.14 14.58
N PHE A 12 -15.43 -28.17 15.46
CA PHE A 12 -15.34 -26.74 15.12
C PHE A 12 -13.93 -26.35 14.68
N LEU A 13 -12.91 -26.76 15.41
CA LEU A 13 -11.53 -26.50 15.07
C LEU A 13 -11.12 -27.16 13.74
N LEU A 14 -11.57 -28.40 13.53
CA LEU A 14 -11.32 -29.12 12.28
C LEU A 14 -11.91 -28.38 11.08
N LEU A 15 -13.17 -27.94 11.17
CA LEU A 15 -13.81 -27.17 10.12
C LEU A 15 -13.10 -25.85 9.85
N ARG A 16 -12.64 -25.17 10.90
CA ARG A 16 -11.85 -23.95 10.78
C ARG A 16 -10.53 -24.19 10.03
N TRP A 17 -9.84 -25.29 10.37
CA TRP A 17 -8.61 -25.69 9.68
C TRP A 17 -8.83 -26.05 8.22
N LEU A 18 -9.91 -26.79 7.92
CA LEU A 18 -10.26 -27.13 6.55
C LEU A 18 -10.58 -25.87 5.72
N ALA A 19 -11.32 -24.91 6.29
CA ALA A 19 -11.61 -23.64 5.64
C ALA A 19 -10.33 -22.82 5.37
N LEU A 20 -9.42 -22.76 6.35
CA LEU A 20 -8.14 -22.07 6.19
C LEU A 20 -7.29 -22.72 5.09
N PHE A 21 -7.22 -24.04 5.08
CA PHE A 21 -6.47 -24.79 4.08
C PHE A 21 -7.05 -24.62 2.69
N TYR A 22 -8.38 -24.67 2.57
CA TYR A 22 -9.09 -24.38 1.33
C TYR A 22 -8.76 -22.97 0.82
N ASN A 23 -8.85 -21.95 1.68
CA ASN A 23 -8.51 -20.58 1.31
C ASN A 23 -7.05 -20.44 0.86
N LEU A 24 -6.12 -21.12 1.52
CA LEU A 24 -4.71 -21.07 1.14
C LEU A 24 -4.47 -21.65 -0.27
N LEU A 25 -5.21 -22.68 -0.65
CA LEU A 25 -5.11 -23.30 -1.97
C LEU A 25 -5.92 -22.58 -3.05
N ALA A 26 -7.13 -22.12 -2.70
CA ALA A 26 -8.08 -21.51 -3.62
C ALA A 26 -7.86 -20.01 -3.82
N PHE A 27 -7.12 -19.35 -2.90
CA PHE A 27 -6.89 -17.91 -3.01
C PHE A 27 -6.12 -17.57 -4.29
N PRO A 28 -6.67 -16.72 -5.16
CA PRO A 28 -6.04 -16.39 -6.43
C PRO A 28 -4.71 -15.66 -6.16
N ARG A 29 -3.64 -16.21 -6.70
CA ARG A 29 -2.33 -15.57 -6.66
C ARG A 29 -2.18 -14.64 -7.85
N LEU A 30 -1.68 -13.42 -7.60
CA LEU A 30 -1.32 -12.51 -8.68
C LEU A 30 -0.15 -13.13 -9.45
N ALA A 31 -0.40 -13.47 -10.69
CA ALA A 31 0.64 -13.90 -11.60
C ALA A 31 1.16 -12.70 -12.40
N PRO A 32 2.47 -12.58 -12.63
CA PRO A 32 3.00 -11.58 -13.54
C PRO A 32 2.34 -11.76 -14.92
N ARG A 33 1.74 -10.69 -15.42
CA ARG A 33 1.24 -10.64 -16.79
C ARG A 33 2.17 -9.77 -17.62
N PRO A 34 2.35 -10.08 -18.91
CA PRO A 34 3.04 -9.15 -19.80
C PRO A 34 2.38 -7.77 -19.71
N THR A 35 3.17 -6.75 -19.40
CA THR A 35 2.69 -5.37 -19.41
C THR A 35 2.31 -4.98 -20.83
N PRO A 36 1.19 -4.28 -21.04
CA PRO A 36 0.92 -3.62 -22.31
C PRO A 36 2.10 -2.75 -22.72
N LYS A 37 2.29 -2.56 -24.01
CA LYS A 37 3.37 -1.71 -24.50
C LYS A 37 3.20 -0.27 -23.96
N GLY A 38 4.14 0.15 -23.11
CA GLY A 38 4.18 1.45 -22.47
C GLY A 38 3.58 1.53 -21.06
N PRO A 39 4.01 2.48 -20.27
CA PRO A 39 3.49 2.72 -18.94
C PRO A 39 2.05 3.26 -19.01
N THR A 40 1.13 2.60 -18.34
CA THR A 40 -0.30 2.94 -18.37
C THR A 40 -0.86 3.30 -16.98
N ALA A 41 -0.03 3.31 -15.95
CA ALA A 41 -0.46 3.55 -14.58
C ALA A 41 0.30 4.72 -13.96
N SER A 42 -0.41 5.56 -13.20
CA SER A 42 0.17 6.56 -12.31
C SER A 42 0.17 6.02 -10.89
N LEU A 43 1.26 6.22 -10.16
CA LEU A 43 1.36 5.89 -8.75
C LEU A 43 1.10 7.16 -7.92
N LEU A 44 0.09 7.10 -7.06
CA LEU A 44 -0.24 8.19 -6.16
C LEU A 44 0.14 7.79 -4.73
N VAL A 45 0.97 8.60 -4.10
CA VAL A 45 1.53 8.34 -2.77
C VAL A 45 1.17 9.49 -1.84
N PRO A 46 0.09 9.40 -1.08
CA PRO A 46 -0.20 10.37 -0.03
C PRO A 46 0.77 10.16 1.13
N ALA A 47 1.41 11.23 1.59
CA ALA A 47 2.40 11.21 2.65
C ALA A 47 2.16 12.33 3.66
N ARG A 48 2.21 12.00 4.94
CA ARG A 48 2.20 12.95 6.03
C ARG A 48 3.10 12.46 7.15
N ASN A 49 4.21 13.18 7.39
CA ASN A 49 5.23 12.80 8.36
C ASN A 49 5.79 11.39 8.09
N GLU A 50 6.11 11.12 6.81
CA GLU A 50 6.57 9.82 6.32
C GLU A 50 8.00 9.86 5.75
N ALA A 51 8.82 10.83 6.18
CA ALA A 51 10.17 11.04 5.65
C ALA A 51 11.01 9.76 5.67
N GLU A 52 11.00 9.03 6.79
CA GLU A 52 11.78 7.79 6.93
C GLU A 52 11.23 6.66 6.06
N ASN A 53 9.91 6.51 5.99
CA ASN A 53 9.29 5.50 5.14
C ASN A 53 9.52 5.78 3.65
N LEU A 54 9.47 7.06 3.24
CA LEU A 54 9.74 7.43 1.85
C LEU A 54 11.18 7.11 1.43
N ARG A 55 12.17 7.25 2.33
CA ARG A 55 13.55 6.84 2.02
C ARG A 55 13.66 5.38 1.61
N ARG A 56 12.83 4.52 2.17
CA ARG A 56 12.81 3.08 1.87
C ARG A 56 11.95 2.73 0.66
N THR A 57 10.80 3.37 0.53
CA THR A 57 9.78 2.97 -0.45
C THR A 57 9.87 3.71 -1.77
N LEU A 58 10.13 5.01 -1.77
CA LEU A 58 10.11 5.82 -2.99
C LEU A 58 11.09 5.34 -4.06
N PRO A 59 12.35 4.96 -3.76
CA PRO A 59 13.26 4.42 -4.77
C PRO A 59 12.73 3.15 -5.44
N THR A 60 11.97 2.34 -4.72
CA THR A 60 11.35 1.13 -5.26
C THR A 60 10.19 1.46 -6.19
N LEU A 61 9.36 2.44 -5.80
CA LEU A 61 8.24 2.90 -6.61
C LEU A 61 8.71 3.53 -7.93
N LEU A 62 9.75 4.35 -7.89
CA LEU A 62 10.34 4.97 -9.08
C LEU A 62 10.88 3.95 -10.09
N ARG A 63 11.32 2.77 -9.63
CA ARG A 63 11.83 1.70 -10.50
C ARG A 63 10.74 0.82 -11.12
N GLN A 64 9.49 0.99 -10.74
CA GLN A 64 8.41 0.14 -11.27
C GLN A 64 7.98 0.46 -12.70
N GLY A 65 8.50 1.52 -13.30
CA GLY A 65 8.18 1.88 -14.67
C GLY A 65 6.76 2.42 -14.85
N ALA A 66 6.19 3.04 -13.82
CA ALA A 66 4.94 3.77 -13.94
C ALA A 66 5.09 4.98 -14.88
N LEU A 67 3.98 5.46 -15.44
CA LEU A 67 3.94 6.67 -16.25
C LEU A 67 4.42 7.89 -15.46
N GLU A 68 3.93 7.97 -14.22
CA GLU A 68 4.30 9.02 -13.28
C GLU A 68 4.17 8.52 -11.83
N VAL A 69 4.92 9.15 -10.94
CA VAL A 69 4.85 8.95 -9.48
C VAL A 69 4.55 10.30 -8.85
N LEU A 70 3.35 10.42 -8.30
CA LEU A 70 2.86 11.64 -7.65
C LEU A 70 2.94 11.44 -6.14
N VAL A 71 3.78 12.20 -5.46
CA VAL A 71 3.82 12.24 -3.99
C VAL A 71 3.04 13.47 -3.53
N LEU A 72 2.01 13.27 -2.74
CA LEU A 72 1.23 14.34 -2.11
C LEU A 72 1.70 14.52 -0.67
N ASP A 73 2.33 15.63 -0.37
CA ASP A 73 2.65 16.02 0.99
C ASP A 73 1.45 16.72 1.65
N ASP A 74 0.83 16.04 2.60
CA ASP A 74 -0.36 16.54 3.32
C ASP A 74 0.03 17.32 4.59
N GLY A 75 0.80 18.38 4.42
CA GLY A 75 1.19 19.27 5.52
C GLY A 75 2.16 18.61 6.52
N SER A 76 3.21 17.97 6.04
CA SER A 76 4.24 17.36 6.89
C SER A 76 5.10 18.39 7.60
N SER A 77 5.57 18.04 8.79
CA SER A 77 6.50 18.85 9.63
C SER A 77 7.87 18.23 9.80
N ASP A 78 8.11 17.02 9.29
CA ASP A 78 9.35 16.23 9.46
C ASP A 78 10.32 16.27 8.27
N GLY A 79 10.06 17.13 7.27
CA GLY A 79 10.86 17.20 6.05
C GLY A 79 10.51 16.16 4.98
N THR A 80 9.32 15.56 5.05
CA THR A 80 8.80 14.59 4.05
C THR A 80 8.93 15.12 2.62
N ALA A 81 8.49 16.36 2.35
CA ALA A 81 8.57 16.98 1.03
C ALA A 81 10.01 17.07 0.51
N ARG A 82 10.95 17.45 1.37
CA ARG A 82 12.36 17.54 1.01
C ARG A 82 12.94 16.19 0.65
N VAL A 83 12.66 15.17 1.47
CA VAL A 83 13.08 13.79 1.19
C VAL A 83 12.52 13.30 -0.14
N ALA A 84 11.26 13.58 -0.43
CA ALA A 84 10.63 13.21 -1.69
C ALA A 84 11.32 13.86 -2.89
N LEU A 85 11.66 15.15 -2.81
CA LEU A 85 12.40 15.87 -3.85
C LEU A 85 13.83 15.36 -4.01
N ASP A 86 14.54 15.12 -2.92
CA ASP A 86 15.93 14.62 -2.96
C ASP A 86 16.03 13.24 -3.64
N LEU A 87 14.99 12.40 -3.47
CA LEU A 87 14.96 11.04 -4.02
C LEU A 87 14.34 10.95 -5.42
N GLY A 88 13.37 11.80 -5.71
CA GLY A 88 12.57 11.70 -6.93
C GLY A 88 12.80 12.81 -7.94
N GLY A 89 13.41 13.94 -7.54
CA GLY A 89 13.49 15.14 -8.36
C GLY A 89 14.15 14.96 -9.73
N ASP A 90 15.10 14.04 -9.85
CA ASP A 90 15.77 13.73 -11.12
C ASP A 90 14.99 12.73 -12.01
N HIS A 91 13.92 12.14 -11.47
CA HIS A 91 13.13 11.16 -12.22
C HIS A 91 12.11 11.88 -13.12
N PRO A 92 12.06 11.63 -14.44
CA PRO A 92 11.25 12.40 -15.39
C PRO A 92 9.74 12.31 -15.13
N GLY A 93 9.27 11.24 -14.52
CA GLY A 93 7.86 11.04 -14.15
C GLY A 93 7.52 11.40 -12.71
N PHE A 94 8.45 11.96 -11.94
CA PHE A 94 8.20 12.32 -10.55
C PHE A 94 7.56 13.71 -10.44
N ARG A 95 6.58 13.84 -9.55
CA ARG A 95 6.00 15.12 -9.13
C ARG A 95 5.71 15.12 -7.64
N LEU A 96 6.09 16.21 -6.99
CA LEU A 96 5.65 16.51 -5.62
C LEU A 96 4.46 17.48 -5.68
N LEU A 97 3.40 17.14 -4.97
CA LEU A 97 2.21 17.97 -4.80
C LEU A 97 2.09 18.36 -3.33
N GLU A 98 1.71 19.60 -3.09
CA GLU A 98 1.40 20.07 -1.73
C GLU A 98 -0.11 19.97 -1.49
N GLY A 99 -0.48 19.32 -0.39
CA GLY A 99 -1.86 19.22 0.08
C GLY A 99 -2.37 20.57 0.56
N LYS A 100 -3.64 20.82 0.32
CA LYS A 100 -4.33 22.00 0.89
C LYS A 100 -4.98 21.59 2.21
N PRO A 101 -5.08 22.52 3.19
CA PRO A 101 -5.86 22.25 4.40
C PRO A 101 -7.30 21.85 4.03
N PRO A 102 -7.89 20.89 4.73
CA PRO A 102 -9.28 20.50 4.49
C PRO A 102 -10.22 21.70 4.74
N PRO A 103 -11.34 21.77 4.03
CA PRO A 103 -12.36 22.81 4.28
C PRO A 103 -12.84 22.80 5.74
N PRO A 104 -13.32 23.94 6.28
CA PRO A 104 -13.88 23.98 7.62
C PRO A 104 -14.96 22.92 7.82
N GLY A 105 -14.90 22.19 8.93
CA GLY A 105 -15.85 21.12 9.25
C GLY A 105 -15.48 19.72 8.70
N TRP A 106 -14.40 19.60 7.93
CA TRP A 106 -13.88 18.31 7.50
C TRP A 106 -12.84 17.81 8.51
N THR A 107 -12.99 16.58 8.94
CA THR A 107 -11.95 15.90 9.72
C THR A 107 -10.97 15.27 8.74
N GLY A 108 -9.71 15.68 8.79
CA GLY A 108 -8.63 15.00 8.07
C GLY A 108 -8.47 13.58 8.60
N LYS A 109 -8.52 12.58 7.72
CA LYS A 109 -8.46 11.12 7.97
C LYS A 109 -9.51 10.59 8.92
#